data_05f47ad4be7dfe209a1405d3ea65ffef
#
_entry.id   05f47ad4be7dfe209a1405d3ea65ffef
#
_cell.length_a   1.000
_cell.length_b   1.000
_cell.length_c   1.000
_cell.angle_alpha   90.00
_cell.angle_beta   90.00
_cell.angle_gamma   90.00
#
_symmetry.space_group_name_H-M   'P 1'
#
loop_
_entity.id
_entity.type
_entity.pdbx_description
1 polymer ?
#
loop_
_entity_poly.entity_id
_entity_poly.type
_entity_poly.pdbx_seq_one_letter_code
_entity_poly.pdbx_strand_id
1 'polypeptide(L)'
;MLGPLTYLDAALIAVALISALLAMYRGFTREVLSIISWVAAAAAVLYFVLYHKGTAEEIARSFAPAPVPVVQVVVGGIIFLIVLIVVHLITSRLSDTILDSRVGMIDRLLGLLFGAIRGFILVVIPYMFYESFVPDPKQQYPWVRESISLPYIQTTGNTFRDVLVRIVPQTFSKPTDGTQG
;
A
#
# COMPACT_ATOMS: atom_id res chain seq x y z
N MET A 1 20.04 -19.53 -12.98
CA MET A 1 18.83 -19.90 -13.74
C MET A 1 18.26 -21.18 -13.15
N LEU A 2 16.99 -21.16 -12.78
CA LEU A 2 16.25 -22.34 -12.28
C LEU A 2 15.47 -22.94 -13.47
N GLY A 3 16.17 -23.59 -14.42
CA GLY A 3 15.54 -24.04 -15.67
C GLY A 3 15.03 -22.86 -16.52
N PRO A 4 13.78 -22.90 -17.03
CA PRO A 4 13.17 -21.81 -17.80
C PRO A 4 12.76 -20.61 -16.96
N LEU A 5 12.80 -20.72 -15.61
CA LEU A 5 12.40 -19.66 -14.68
C LEU A 5 13.61 -18.78 -14.32
N THR A 6 13.39 -17.46 -14.33
CA THR A 6 14.37 -16.49 -13.88
C THR A 6 14.28 -16.24 -12.36
N TYR A 7 15.24 -15.50 -11.81
CA TYR A 7 15.18 -15.08 -10.40
C TYR A 7 13.95 -14.20 -10.09
N LEU A 8 13.50 -13.39 -11.06
CA LEU A 8 12.28 -12.57 -10.88
C LEU A 8 11.04 -13.46 -10.79
N ASP A 9 10.93 -14.47 -11.66
CA ASP A 9 9.82 -15.43 -11.62
C ASP A 9 9.80 -16.21 -10.30
N ALA A 10 10.96 -16.66 -9.85
CA ALA A 10 11.09 -17.38 -8.58
C ALA A 10 10.72 -16.51 -7.38
N ALA A 11 11.15 -15.24 -7.38
CA ALA A 11 10.81 -14.28 -6.34
C ALA A 11 9.30 -13.99 -6.35
N LEU A 12 8.69 -13.81 -7.53
CA LEU A 12 7.25 -13.60 -7.66
C LEU A 12 6.46 -14.78 -7.08
N ILE A 13 6.82 -16.00 -7.49
CA ILE A 13 6.15 -17.20 -7.00
C ILE A 13 6.31 -17.33 -5.47
N ALA A 14 7.52 -17.14 -4.96
CA ALA A 14 7.79 -17.24 -3.53
C ALA A 14 6.99 -16.21 -2.72
N VAL A 15 7.02 -14.93 -3.12
CA VAL A 15 6.28 -13.85 -2.44
C VAL A 15 4.78 -14.07 -2.55
N ALA A 16 4.26 -14.44 -3.73
CA ALA A 16 2.85 -14.71 -3.93
C ALA A 16 2.36 -15.90 -3.09
N LEU A 17 3.13 -17.00 -3.05
CA LEU A 17 2.80 -18.17 -2.23
C LEU A 17 2.82 -17.86 -0.74
N ILE A 18 3.87 -17.21 -0.24
CA ILE A 18 3.97 -16.84 1.18
C ILE A 18 2.80 -15.93 1.55
N SER A 19 2.52 -14.90 0.74
CA SER A 19 1.40 -13.99 0.96
C SER A 19 0.05 -14.71 0.92
N ALA A 20 -0.16 -15.64 -0.02
CA ALA A 20 -1.36 -16.44 -0.14
C ALA A 20 -1.59 -17.35 1.08
N LEU A 21 -0.55 -18.06 1.52
CA LEU A 21 -0.63 -18.95 2.68
C LEU A 21 -0.89 -18.18 3.99
N LEU A 22 -0.24 -17.03 4.18
CA LEU A 22 -0.48 -16.18 5.33
C LEU A 22 -1.92 -15.63 5.35
N ALA A 23 -2.43 -15.19 4.20
CA ALA A 23 -3.79 -14.69 4.09
C ALA A 23 -4.83 -15.82 4.21
N MET A 24 -4.55 -17.02 3.71
CA MET A 24 -5.38 -18.20 3.93
C MET A 24 -5.47 -18.56 5.42
N TYR A 25 -4.34 -18.50 6.14
CA TYR A 25 -4.33 -18.74 7.59
C TYR A 25 -5.15 -17.69 8.35
N ARG A 26 -5.05 -16.43 7.97
CA ARG A 26 -5.76 -15.31 8.61
C ARG A 26 -7.24 -15.23 8.23
N GLY A 27 -7.61 -15.62 7.02
CA GLY A 27 -8.90 -15.45 6.39
C GLY A 27 -9.05 -14.11 5.64
N PHE A 28 -9.86 -14.11 4.59
CA PHE A 28 -10.16 -12.96 3.74
C PHE A 28 -10.77 -11.79 4.52
N THR A 29 -11.75 -12.09 5.37
CA THR A 29 -12.42 -11.07 6.19
C THR A 29 -11.42 -10.28 7.03
N ARG A 30 -10.45 -10.93 7.66
CA ARG A 30 -9.40 -10.26 8.44
C ARG A 30 -8.51 -9.36 7.58
N GLU A 31 -8.14 -9.80 6.41
CA GLU A 31 -7.32 -9.01 5.49
C GLU A 31 -8.07 -7.75 5.02
N VAL A 32 -9.34 -7.88 4.62
CA VAL A 32 -10.18 -6.76 4.20
C VAL A 32 -10.43 -5.79 5.34
N LEU A 33 -10.80 -6.28 6.52
CA LEU A 33 -11.04 -5.45 7.71
C LEU A 33 -9.77 -4.72 8.15
N SER A 34 -8.59 -5.34 7.98
CA SER A 34 -7.31 -4.67 8.22
C SER A 34 -7.13 -3.47 7.27
N ILE A 35 -7.39 -3.65 5.96
CA ILE A 35 -7.31 -2.55 4.99
C ILE A 35 -8.30 -1.43 5.35
N ILE A 36 -9.53 -1.79 5.71
CA ILE A 36 -10.54 -0.81 6.15
C ILE A 36 -10.04 -0.02 7.36
N SER A 37 -9.38 -0.67 8.32
CA SER A 37 -8.81 0.00 9.50
C SER A 37 -7.73 1.02 9.11
N TRP A 38 -6.86 0.68 8.17
CA TRP A 38 -5.84 1.60 7.65
C TRP A 38 -6.45 2.78 6.90
N VAL A 39 -7.43 2.51 6.05
CA VAL A 39 -8.16 3.56 5.30
C VAL A 39 -8.90 4.50 6.24
N ALA A 40 -9.58 3.95 7.25
CA ALA A 40 -10.29 4.75 8.25
C ALA A 40 -9.33 5.64 9.05
N ALA A 41 -8.17 5.10 9.46
CA ALA A 41 -7.15 5.87 10.17
C ALA A 41 -6.58 6.99 9.29
N ALA A 42 -6.27 6.69 8.01
CA ALA A 42 -5.79 7.70 7.07
C ALA A 42 -6.84 8.78 6.79
N ALA A 43 -8.12 8.41 6.64
CA ALA A 43 -9.22 9.35 6.46
C ALA A 43 -9.40 10.27 7.67
N ALA A 44 -9.24 9.75 8.90
CA ALA A 44 -9.31 10.56 10.11
C ALA A 44 -8.21 11.61 10.18
N VAL A 45 -6.96 11.23 9.81
CA VAL A 45 -5.85 12.19 9.73
C VAL A 45 -6.10 13.24 8.67
N LEU A 46 -6.55 12.82 7.49
CA LEU A 46 -6.86 13.74 6.40
C LEU A 46 -7.96 14.73 6.81
N TYR A 47 -9.01 14.24 7.45
CA TYR A 47 -10.08 15.08 8.00
C TYR A 47 -9.50 16.10 9.00
N PHE A 48 -8.66 15.66 9.93
CA PHE A 48 -8.02 16.56 10.90
C PHE A 48 -7.17 17.64 10.20
N VAL A 49 -6.33 17.26 9.25
CA VAL A 49 -5.45 18.18 8.52
C VAL A 49 -6.25 19.21 7.71
N LEU A 50 -7.37 18.79 7.11
CA LEU A 50 -8.17 19.69 6.27
C LEU A 50 -9.05 20.66 7.10
N TYR A 51 -9.65 20.19 8.18
CA TYR A 51 -10.67 20.95 8.90
C TYR A 51 -10.21 21.52 10.24
N HIS A 52 -9.08 21.04 10.81
CA HIS A 52 -8.59 21.42 12.14
C HIS A 52 -7.18 22.00 12.13
N LYS A 53 -6.80 22.74 11.08
CA LYS A 53 -5.49 23.40 10.97
C LYS A 53 -5.17 24.31 12.13
N GLY A 54 -6.16 25.11 12.58
CA GLY A 54 -6.01 26.03 13.72
C GLY A 54 -5.64 25.32 15.02
N THR A 55 -6.24 24.17 15.30
CA THR A 55 -5.95 23.36 16.48
C THR A 55 -4.49 22.89 16.50
N ALA A 56 -3.96 22.48 15.34
CA ALA A 56 -2.56 22.08 15.22
C ALA A 56 -1.61 23.26 15.47
N GLU A 57 -1.96 24.47 15.06
CA GLU A 57 -1.19 25.70 15.31
C GLU A 57 -1.24 26.11 16.79
N GLU A 58 -2.40 26.00 17.45
CA GLU A 58 -2.53 26.26 18.89
C GLU A 58 -1.70 25.30 19.72
N ILE A 59 -1.73 23.99 19.38
CA ILE A 59 -0.88 22.98 20.02
C ILE A 59 0.59 23.29 19.78
N ALA A 60 0.98 23.66 18.55
CA ALA A 60 2.35 24.03 18.25
C ALA A 60 2.84 25.23 19.08
N ARG A 61 2.01 26.25 19.25
CA ARG A 61 2.34 27.40 20.10
C ARG A 61 2.50 27.04 21.57
N SER A 62 1.76 26.04 22.06
CA SER A 62 1.85 25.56 23.44
C SER A 62 3.13 24.76 23.70
N PHE A 63 3.71 24.15 22.67
CA PHE A 63 4.95 23.38 22.71
C PHE A 63 6.14 24.13 22.05
N ALA A 64 6.18 25.46 22.18
CA ALA A 64 7.31 26.25 21.67
C ALA A 64 8.67 25.71 22.18
N PRO A 65 9.68 25.56 21.31
CA PRO A 65 9.86 26.14 19.97
C PRO A 65 9.66 25.15 18.80
N ALA A 66 8.70 24.23 18.86
CA ALA A 66 8.51 23.21 17.82
C ALA A 66 7.92 23.81 16.51
N PRO A 67 8.50 23.53 15.35
CA PRO A 67 7.92 23.94 14.07
C PRO A 67 6.51 23.34 13.85
N VAL A 68 5.57 24.16 13.39
CA VAL A 68 4.17 23.75 13.15
C VAL A 68 4.05 22.44 12.32
N PRO A 69 4.81 22.21 11.23
CA PRO A 69 4.75 20.96 10.47
C PRO A 69 5.11 19.72 11.29
N VAL A 70 6.05 19.85 12.22
CA VAL A 70 6.45 18.72 13.09
C VAL A 70 5.30 18.37 14.04
N VAL A 71 4.65 19.37 14.63
CA VAL A 71 3.49 19.16 15.51
C VAL A 71 2.33 18.53 14.74
N GLN A 72 2.07 18.97 13.51
CA GLN A 72 1.04 18.37 12.65
C GLN A 72 1.29 16.88 12.38
N VAL A 73 2.54 16.52 12.10
CA VAL A 73 2.93 15.12 11.88
C VAL A 73 2.76 14.28 13.15
N VAL A 74 3.18 14.81 14.29
CA VAL A 74 3.06 14.11 15.58
C VAL A 74 1.58 13.91 15.96
N VAL A 75 0.79 14.99 15.92
CA VAL A 75 -0.66 14.91 16.25
C VAL A 75 -1.39 14.02 15.25
N GLY A 76 -1.12 14.15 13.96
CA GLY A 76 -1.67 13.28 12.92
C GLY A 76 -1.29 11.81 13.15
N GLY A 77 -0.04 11.54 13.53
CA GLY A 77 0.43 10.20 13.89
C GLY A 77 -0.28 9.61 15.10
N ILE A 78 -0.54 10.42 16.13
CA ILE A 78 -1.31 9.99 17.31
C ILE A 78 -2.76 9.67 16.93
N ILE A 79 -3.42 10.55 16.18
CA ILE A 79 -4.78 10.32 15.68
C ILE A 79 -4.83 9.03 14.85
N PHE A 80 -3.87 8.86 13.94
CA PHE A 80 -3.76 7.66 13.11
C PHE A 80 -3.69 6.40 13.97
N LEU A 81 -2.79 6.35 14.96
CA LEU A 81 -2.62 5.20 15.82
C LEU A 81 -3.86 4.91 16.67
N ILE A 82 -4.48 5.95 17.25
CA ILE A 82 -5.70 5.77 18.06
C ILE A 82 -6.82 5.18 17.19
N VAL A 83 -7.11 5.78 16.04
CA VAL A 83 -8.16 5.30 15.15
C VAL A 83 -7.85 3.91 14.62
N LEU A 84 -6.59 3.66 14.22
CA LEU A 84 -6.16 2.35 13.75
C LEU A 84 -6.39 1.26 14.82
N ILE A 85 -5.98 1.51 16.06
CA ILE A 85 -6.15 0.56 17.17
C ILE A 85 -7.63 0.33 17.46
N VAL A 86 -8.42 1.39 17.58
CA VAL A 86 -9.85 1.28 17.90
C VAL A 86 -10.60 0.50 16.81
N VAL A 87 -10.42 0.89 15.55
CA VAL A 87 -11.07 0.20 14.43
C VAL A 87 -10.57 -1.24 14.32
N HIS A 88 -9.27 -1.47 14.49
CA HIS A 88 -8.70 -2.81 14.44
C HIS A 88 -9.24 -3.72 15.57
N LEU A 89 -9.41 -3.21 16.79
CA LEU A 89 -10.00 -3.98 17.90
C LEU A 89 -11.46 -4.35 17.65
N ILE A 90 -12.24 -3.43 17.06
CA ILE A 90 -13.64 -3.69 16.71
C ILE A 90 -13.71 -4.75 15.59
N THR A 91 -12.91 -4.58 14.55
CA THR A 91 -12.92 -5.45 13.37
C THR A 91 -12.36 -6.84 13.66
N SER A 92 -11.38 -6.98 14.57
CA SER A 92 -10.85 -8.29 14.97
C SER A 92 -11.91 -9.16 15.65
N ARG A 93 -12.71 -8.57 16.56
CA ARG A 93 -13.84 -9.28 17.22
C ARG A 93 -14.86 -9.78 16.21
N LEU A 94 -15.19 -8.97 15.19
CA LEU A 94 -16.13 -9.35 14.14
C LEU A 94 -15.58 -10.50 13.29
N SER A 95 -14.30 -10.46 12.96
CA SER A 95 -13.64 -11.49 12.16
C SER A 95 -13.60 -12.85 12.86
N ASP A 96 -13.36 -12.90 14.17
CA ASP A 96 -13.30 -14.15 14.93
C ASP A 96 -14.63 -14.90 14.85
N THR A 97 -15.75 -14.18 14.94
CA THR A 97 -17.10 -14.76 14.81
C THR A 97 -17.34 -15.42 13.44
N ILE A 98 -16.75 -14.88 12.37
CA ILE A 98 -16.89 -15.42 11.01
C ILE A 98 -16.01 -16.64 10.80
N LEU A 99 -14.76 -16.62 11.28
CA LEU A 99 -13.80 -17.70 11.13
C LEU A 99 -14.23 -18.98 11.87
N ASP A 100 -14.92 -18.83 12.99
CA ASP A 100 -15.43 -19.97 13.79
C ASP A 100 -16.75 -20.54 13.22
N SER A 101 -17.29 -19.95 12.18
CA SER A 101 -18.52 -20.41 11.52
C SER A 101 -18.26 -21.42 10.41
N ARG A 102 -19.33 -22.05 9.90
CA ARG A 102 -19.28 -22.94 8.71
C ARG A 102 -18.75 -22.21 7.45
N VAL A 103 -18.77 -20.88 7.43
CA VAL A 103 -18.27 -20.03 6.33
C VAL A 103 -16.75 -19.89 6.39
N GLY A 104 -16.10 -20.27 7.50
CA GLY A 104 -14.65 -20.09 7.70
C GLY A 104 -13.77 -20.77 6.63
N MET A 105 -14.24 -21.91 6.04
CA MET A 105 -13.50 -22.56 4.95
C MET A 105 -13.50 -21.68 3.68
N ILE A 106 -14.64 -21.09 3.34
CA ILE A 106 -14.77 -20.20 2.17
C ILE A 106 -13.93 -18.94 2.40
N ASP A 107 -13.97 -18.39 3.61
CA ASP A 107 -13.17 -17.21 4.00
C ASP A 107 -11.67 -17.48 3.84
N ARG A 108 -11.18 -18.65 4.20
CA ARG A 108 -9.78 -19.06 4.01
C ARG A 108 -9.41 -19.19 2.53
N LEU A 109 -10.28 -19.78 1.71
CA LEU A 109 -10.04 -19.89 0.26
C LEU A 109 -10.01 -18.52 -0.41
N LEU A 110 -10.94 -17.63 -0.04
CA LEU A 110 -10.92 -16.24 -0.50
C LEU A 110 -9.67 -15.51 0.00
N GLY A 111 -9.23 -15.79 1.22
CA GLY A 111 -7.98 -15.30 1.77
C GLY A 111 -6.77 -15.71 0.94
N LEU A 112 -6.71 -16.98 0.51
CA LEU A 112 -5.64 -17.47 -0.36
C LEU A 112 -5.60 -16.71 -1.69
N LEU A 113 -6.74 -16.53 -2.36
CA LEU A 113 -6.83 -15.79 -3.62
C LEU A 113 -6.42 -14.33 -3.43
N PHE A 114 -6.95 -13.67 -2.40
CA PHE A 114 -6.60 -12.30 -2.06
C PHE A 114 -5.11 -12.14 -1.75
N GLY A 115 -4.56 -13.06 -0.97
CA GLY A 115 -3.14 -13.09 -0.63
C GLY A 115 -2.23 -13.30 -1.83
N ALA A 116 -2.65 -14.11 -2.82
CA ALA A 116 -1.91 -14.29 -4.06
C ALA A 116 -1.86 -12.98 -4.88
N ILE A 117 -3.02 -12.31 -5.02
CA ILE A 117 -3.10 -11.00 -5.70
C ILE A 117 -2.24 -9.97 -4.97
N ARG A 118 -2.33 -9.89 -3.65
CA ARG A 118 -1.50 -9.00 -2.83
C ARG A 118 -0.02 -9.30 -3.02
N GLY A 119 0.37 -10.58 -3.00
CA GLY A 119 1.75 -11.00 -3.21
C GLY A 119 2.28 -10.62 -4.59
N PHE A 120 1.45 -10.71 -5.63
CA PHE A 120 1.78 -10.21 -6.96
C PHE A 120 2.03 -8.69 -6.95
N ILE A 121 1.13 -7.91 -6.34
CA ILE A 121 1.26 -6.45 -6.22
C ILE A 121 2.53 -6.07 -5.46
N LEU A 122 2.89 -6.82 -4.41
CA LEU A 122 4.13 -6.61 -3.64
C LEU A 122 5.40 -6.77 -4.46
N VAL A 123 5.36 -7.46 -5.60
CA VAL A 123 6.48 -7.54 -6.55
C VAL A 123 6.38 -6.48 -7.63
N VAL A 124 5.16 -6.14 -8.07
CA VAL A 124 4.93 -5.08 -9.07
C VAL A 124 5.46 -3.72 -8.58
N ILE A 125 5.19 -3.36 -7.33
CA ILE A 125 5.59 -2.05 -6.80
C ILE A 125 7.11 -1.85 -6.81
N PRO A 126 7.94 -2.73 -6.23
CA PRO A 126 9.40 -2.62 -6.34
C PRO A 126 9.91 -2.64 -7.79
N TYR A 127 9.28 -3.43 -8.67
CA TYR A 127 9.63 -3.43 -10.07
C TYR A 127 9.37 -2.06 -10.72
N MET A 128 8.26 -1.39 -10.43
CA MET A 128 7.98 -0.04 -10.93
C MET A 128 9.05 0.97 -10.50
N PHE A 129 9.55 0.86 -9.26
CA PHE A 129 10.68 1.66 -8.81
C PHE A 129 11.96 1.33 -9.59
N TYR A 130 12.27 0.05 -9.75
CA TYR A 130 13.43 -0.38 -10.54
C TYR A 130 13.37 0.14 -11.98
N GLU A 131 12.22 0.03 -12.66
CA GLU A 131 12.01 0.54 -14.01
C GLU A 131 12.18 2.06 -14.10
N SER A 132 11.83 2.80 -13.04
CA SER A 132 12.04 4.25 -12.99
C SER A 132 13.52 4.64 -12.97
N PHE A 133 14.39 3.80 -12.41
CA PHE A 133 15.84 4.01 -12.41
C PHE A 133 16.54 3.46 -13.65
N VAL A 134 15.98 2.40 -14.25
CA VAL A 134 16.54 1.69 -15.41
C VAL A 134 15.46 1.55 -16.50
N PRO A 135 15.07 2.66 -17.16
CA PRO A 135 13.98 2.66 -18.13
C PRO A 135 14.34 1.95 -19.44
N ASP A 136 15.62 1.88 -19.81
CA ASP A 136 16.06 1.20 -21.04
C ASP A 136 16.09 -0.32 -20.81
N PRO A 137 15.26 -1.09 -21.55
CA PRO A 137 15.24 -2.56 -21.44
C PRO A 137 16.60 -3.21 -21.73
N LYS A 138 17.47 -2.56 -22.51
CA LYS A 138 18.82 -3.08 -22.83
C LYS A 138 19.77 -3.02 -21.64
N GLN A 139 19.53 -2.10 -20.70
CA GLN A 139 20.33 -1.91 -19.49
C GLN A 139 19.80 -2.74 -18.31
N GLN A 140 18.60 -3.31 -18.45
CA GLN A 140 18.02 -4.18 -17.42
C GLN A 140 18.79 -5.49 -17.34
N TYR A 141 18.90 -6.02 -16.12
CA TYR A 141 19.55 -7.30 -15.88
C TYR A 141 18.88 -8.44 -16.67
N PRO A 142 19.65 -9.42 -17.21
CA PRO A 142 19.09 -10.53 -17.98
C PRO A 142 17.99 -11.30 -17.23
N TRP A 143 18.15 -11.51 -15.92
CA TRP A 143 17.18 -12.22 -15.09
C TRP A 143 15.85 -11.47 -14.90
N VAL A 144 15.81 -10.15 -15.19
CA VAL A 144 14.57 -9.36 -15.26
C VAL A 144 13.99 -9.43 -16.67
N ARG A 145 14.80 -9.12 -17.68
CA ARG A 145 14.36 -9.00 -19.07
C ARG A 145 13.84 -10.32 -19.65
N GLU A 146 14.42 -11.46 -19.23
CA GLU A 146 14.07 -12.79 -19.72
C GLU A 146 13.00 -13.49 -18.87
N SER A 147 12.40 -12.75 -17.92
CA SER A 147 11.36 -13.28 -17.04
C SER A 147 10.04 -13.48 -17.80
N ILE A 148 9.42 -14.63 -17.59
CA ILE A 148 8.09 -14.97 -18.13
C ILE A 148 7.01 -14.08 -17.51
N SER A 149 7.19 -13.68 -16.26
CA SER A 149 6.24 -12.83 -15.53
C SER A 149 6.35 -11.34 -15.89
N LEU A 150 7.44 -10.91 -16.53
CA LEU A 150 7.70 -9.50 -16.81
C LEU A 150 6.56 -8.78 -17.55
N PRO A 151 5.95 -9.32 -18.63
CA PRO A 151 4.85 -8.64 -19.33
C PRO A 151 3.65 -8.36 -18.43
N TYR A 152 3.32 -9.29 -17.52
CA TYR A 152 2.21 -9.14 -16.57
C TYR A 152 2.52 -8.08 -15.52
N ILE A 153 3.77 -8.06 -15.02
CA ILE A 153 4.24 -7.06 -14.06
C ILE A 153 4.20 -5.66 -14.68
N GLN A 154 4.69 -5.50 -15.91
CA GLN A 154 4.68 -4.23 -16.64
C GLN A 154 3.26 -3.73 -16.94
N THR A 155 2.40 -4.61 -17.44
CA THR A 155 1.00 -4.24 -17.71
C THR A 155 0.29 -3.75 -16.46
N THR A 156 0.48 -4.46 -15.35
CA THR A 156 -0.12 -4.07 -14.06
C THR A 156 0.50 -2.76 -13.54
N GLY A 157 1.82 -2.60 -13.63
CA GLY A 157 2.52 -1.39 -13.23
C GLY A 157 2.07 -0.16 -14.04
N ASN A 158 1.90 -0.29 -15.34
CA ASN A 158 1.37 0.78 -16.19
C ASN A 158 -0.06 1.16 -15.81
N THR A 159 -0.91 0.16 -15.52
CA THR A 159 -2.29 0.40 -15.04
C THR A 159 -2.28 1.18 -13.73
N PHE A 160 -1.41 0.82 -12.78
CA PHE A 160 -1.26 1.59 -11.53
C PHE A 160 -0.80 3.02 -11.77
N ARG A 161 0.17 3.22 -12.67
CA ARG A 161 0.65 4.56 -13.04
C ARG A 161 -0.48 5.41 -13.62
N ASP A 162 -1.27 4.86 -14.54
CA ASP A 162 -2.40 5.56 -15.16
C ASP A 162 -3.47 5.94 -14.13
N VAL A 163 -3.78 5.04 -13.20
CA VAL A 163 -4.71 5.31 -12.10
C VAL A 163 -4.18 6.40 -11.18
N LEU A 164 -2.91 6.37 -10.81
CA LEU A 164 -2.29 7.39 -9.98
C LEU A 164 -2.31 8.77 -10.65
N VAL A 165 -1.98 8.84 -11.95
CA VAL A 165 -2.03 10.10 -12.70
C VAL A 165 -3.44 10.69 -12.76
N ARG A 166 -4.47 9.86 -12.81
CA ARG A 166 -5.87 10.30 -12.80
C ARG A 166 -6.34 10.78 -11.44
N ILE A 167 -5.84 10.18 -10.35
CA ILE A 167 -6.27 10.49 -8.97
C ILE A 167 -5.49 11.69 -8.42
N VAL A 168 -4.20 11.83 -8.76
CA VAL A 168 -3.38 12.95 -8.30
C VAL A 168 -3.77 14.20 -9.08
N PRO A 169 -4.34 15.24 -8.43
CA PRO A 169 -4.67 16.49 -9.11
C PRO A 169 -3.41 17.06 -9.79
N GLN A 170 -3.54 17.57 -11.01
CA GLN A 170 -2.45 18.15 -11.78
C GLN A 170 -1.78 19.37 -11.13
N THR A 171 -2.29 19.83 -9.99
CA THR A 171 -1.74 20.90 -9.17
C THR A 171 -0.30 20.60 -8.67
N PHE A 172 0.10 19.33 -8.60
CA PHE A 172 1.45 18.94 -8.19
C PHE A 172 2.43 18.73 -9.36
N SER A 173 1.95 18.75 -10.58
CA SER A 173 2.75 18.50 -11.79
C SER A 173 3.07 19.76 -12.60
N LYS A 174 2.78 20.96 -12.05
CA LYS A 174 3.22 22.21 -12.72
C LYS A 174 4.72 22.37 -12.44
N PRO A 175 5.58 22.25 -13.46
CA PRO A 175 6.93 22.79 -13.34
C PRO A 175 6.75 24.29 -13.10
N THR A 176 7.37 24.80 -12.06
CA THR A 176 7.61 26.24 -11.91
C THR A 176 8.35 26.68 -13.14
N ASP A 177 7.61 27.22 -14.08
CA ASP A 177 8.18 27.99 -15.20
C ASP A 177 8.80 29.23 -14.55
N GLY A 178 10.07 29.03 -14.17
CA GLY A 178 10.90 30.02 -13.58
C GLY A 178 11.39 30.97 -14.67
N THR A 179 10.92 32.19 -14.59
CA THR A 179 11.69 33.39 -14.95
C THR A 179 12.15 33.50 -16.39
N GLN A 180 11.37 34.14 -17.20
CA GLN A 180 11.88 35.11 -18.15
C GLN A 180 11.50 36.49 -17.63
N GLY A 181 12.51 37.26 -17.28
CA GLY A 181 12.46 38.67 -16.92
C GLY A 181 13.85 39.14 -16.58
#